data_4cf30dbb2177122d4bf642f396206a83
#
_entry.id   4cf30dbb2177122d4bf642f396206a83
#
_cell.length_a   1.000
_cell.length_b   1.000
_cell.length_c   1.000
_cell.angle_alpha   90.00
_cell.angle_beta   90.00
_cell.angle_gamma   90.00
#
_symmetry.space_group_name_H-M   'P 1'
#
loop_
_entity.id
_entity.type
_entity.pdbx_description
1 polymer ?
#
loop_
_entity_poly.entity_id
_entity_poly.type
_entity_poly.pdbx_seq_one_letter_code
_entity_poly.pdbx_strand_id
1 'polypeptide(L)'
;MKTSRLLFLLTSLAGPLFTVGLSGCSADFGSVSSDPSQTAVHIQGIAHGGQQALSGAHVYMYVVGATGYGSASTSLLTSATGNPADGNGNFYVTTDAAGNFNIAGAFTCPGGASSEVYLYSLGGNPQQVVGGVASTDNPGAGLLATVGTCAGINSVQFVTMNENSTIATAYALAAYATDATHIGSSATSLGVQGIGNAGINALNLVDQASGLPNASLSANANAKVPVTTINTLADILASCINSSGGSA
;
A
#
# COMPACT_ATOMS: atom_id res chain seq x y z
N MET A 1 -84.41 3.64 -9.41
CA MET A 1 -85.18 2.61 -10.24
C MET A 1 -84.42 1.32 -10.20
N LYS A 2 -85.11 0.26 -9.70
CA LYS A 2 -84.91 -1.19 -9.88
C LYS A 2 -83.56 -1.80 -9.52
N THR A 3 -83.34 -2.33 -8.32
CA THR A 3 -83.65 -3.73 -7.83
C THR A 3 -83.27 -4.84 -8.83
N SER A 4 -82.38 -5.68 -8.50
CA SER A 4 -82.55 -7.12 -8.50
C SER A 4 -81.51 -7.85 -7.64
N ARG A 5 -82.07 -8.58 -6.69
CA ARG A 5 -81.38 -9.60 -5.82
C ARG A 5 -81.29 -10.88 -6.66
N LEU A 6 -80.25 -11.63 -6.52
CA LEU A 6 -80.34 -13.07 -6.73
C LEU A 6 -79.46 -13.79 -5.67
N LEU A 7 -80.10 -14.57 -4.91
CA LEU A 7 -79.73 -15.47 -3.84
C LEU A 7 -79.58 -16.89 -4.45
N PHE A 8 -78.47 -17.57 -4.26
CA PHE A 8 -78.40 -19.03 -4.35
C PHE A 8 -77.28 -19.59 -3.43
N LEU A 9 -77.72 -20.18 -2.46
CA LEU A 9 -77.65 -21.52 -1.85
C LEU A 9 -76.28 -22.18 -1.74
N LEU A 10 -76.09 -22.54 -0.43
CA LEU A 10 -75.11 -23.47 0.12
C LEU A 10 -75.06 -24.82 -0.61
N THR A 11 -73.85 -25.33 -0.77
CA THR A 11 -73.57 -26.77 -0.59
C THR A 11 -72.22 -26.96 0.11
N SER A 12 -72.28 -27.50 1.29
CA SER A 12 -71.14 -27.98 2.10
C SER A 12 -70.53 -29.23 1.48
N LEU A 13 -69.25 -29.24 1.25
CA LEU A 13 -68.51 -30.49 1.07
C LEU A 13 -67.26 -30.47 1.95
N ALA A 14 -67.32 -31.32 2.99
CA ALA A 14 -66.21 -31.59 3.88
C ALA A 14 -65.13 -32.39 3.14
N GLY A 15 -63.94 -31.88 3.08
CA GLY A 15 -62.71 -32.59 2.63
C GLY A 15 -61.58 -32.44 3.64
N PRO A 16 -60.74 -33.44 3.84
CA PRO A 16 -59.83 -33.51 4.97
C PRO A 16 -58.70 -32.48 4.86
N LEU A 17 -58.42 -31.84 5.98
CA LEU A 17 -57.23 -30.98 6.21
C LEU A 17 -55.97 -31.82 6.04
N PHE A 18 -55.25 -31.67 4.95
CA PHE A 18 -53.86 -32.03 4.82
C PHE A 18 -53.02 -30.86 5.36
N THR A 19 -52.57 -30.96 6.59
CA THR A 19 -51.53 -30.06 7.12
C THR A 19 -50.23 -30.43 6.49
N VAL A 20 -49.86 -29.76 5.42
CA VAL A 20 -48.50 -29.75 4.90
C VAL A 20 -47.68 -28.88 5.84
N GLY A 21 -46.91 -29.52 6.73
CA GLY A 21 -45.91 -28.85 7.53
C GLY A 21 -44.88 -28.24 6.59
N LEU A 22 -44.89 -26.90 6.38
CA LEU A 22 -43.76 -26.17 5.87
C LEU A 22 -42.68 -26.22 6.96
N SER A 23 -41.77 -27.20 6.89
CA SER A 23 -40.48 -27.10 7.52
C SER A 23 -39.73 -25.98 6.79
N GLY A 24 -39.87 -24.73 7.28
CA GLY A 24 -39.03 -23.64 6.89
C GLY A 24 -37.58 -24.00 7.19
N CYS A 25 -36.77 -24.24 6.16
CA CYS A 25 -35.34 -24.08 6.29
C CYS A 25 -35.10 -22.64 6.76
N SER A 26 -34.86 -22.47 8.05
CA SER A 26 -34.16 -21.30 8.55
C SER A 26 -32.77 -21.39 7.92
N ALA A 27 -32.56 -20.75 6.77
CA ALA A 27 -31.23 -20.39 6.34
C ALA A 27 -30.71 -19.46 7.43
N ASP A 28 -29.90 -20.04 8.31
CA ASP A 28 -29.04 -19.29 9.19
C ASP A 28 -28.09 -18.52 8.26
N PHE A 29 -28.45 -17.29 7.90
CA PHE A 29 -27.52 -16.32 7.37
C PHE A 29 -26.62 -15.98 8.54
N GLY A 30 -25.71 -16.90 8.86
CA GLY A 30 -24.57 -16.61 9.67
C GLY A 30 -24.01 -15.31 9.12
N SER A 31 -24.00 -14.27 9.94
CA SER A 31 -23.28 -13.06 9.66
C SER A 31 -21.89 -13.51 9.23
N VAL A 32 -21.61 -13.40 7.94
CA VAL A 32 -20.25 -13.50 7.44
C VAL A 32 -19.57 -12.30 8.09
N SER A 33 -19.01 -12.50 9.29
CA SER A 33 -18.00 -11.58 9.75
C SER A 33 -16.96 -11.63 8.64
N SER A 34 -16.85 -10.57 7.90
CA SER A 34 -15.72 -10.34 7.02
C SER A 34 -14.51 -10.23 7.93
N ASP A 35 -13.98 -11.37 8.30
CA ASP A 35 -12.66 -11.48 8.88
C ASP A 35 -11.75 -10.75 7.92
N PRO A 36 -11.00 -9.71 8.35
CA PRO A 36 -10.12 -9.00 7.45
C PRO A 36 -9.19 -10.03 6.82
N SER A 37 -9.36 -10.28 5.51
CA SER A 37 -8.66 -11.34 4.81
C SER A 37 -7.17 -11.12 4.97
N GLN A 38 -6.49 -12.02 5.66
CA GLN A 38 -5.04 -12.00 5.73
C GLN A 38 -4.50 -12.29 4.33
N THR A 39 -3.74 -11.35 3.79
CA THR A 39 -3.05 -11.53 2.52
C THR A 39 -1.63 -12.02 2.80
N ALA A 40 -1.30 -13.22 2.31
CA ALA A 40 0.08 -13.71 2.35
C ALA A 40 0.89 -12.92 1.32
N VAL A 41 1.98 -12.30 1.77
CA VAL A 41 2.83 -11.43 0.96
C VAL A 41 4.26 -11.94 1.00
N HIS A 42 4.94 -11.85 -0.14
CA HIS A 42 6.37 -12.09 -0.27
C HIS A 42 6.93 -11.07 -1.25
N ILE A 43 7.46 -9.97 -0.73
CA ILE A 43 8.08 -8.91 -1.51
C ILE A 43 9.59 -8.97 -1.29
N GLN A 44 10.32 -9.17 -2.36
CA GLN A 44 11.76 -8.95 -2.39
C GLN A 44 12.05 -7.55 -2.88
N GLY A 45 13.21 -7.00 -2.53
CA GLY A 45 13.59 -5.69 -3.05
C GLY A 45 15.02 -5.34 -2.75
N ILE A 46 15.40 -4.19 -3.26
CA ILE A 46 16.73 -3.59 -3.05
C ILE A 46 16.57 -2.11 -2.71
N ALA A 47 17.35 -1.63 -1.75
CA ALA A 47 17.48 -0.21 -1.45
C ALA A 47 18.88 0.27 -1.81
N HIS A 48 18.99 1.31 -2.63
CA HIS A 48 20.27 1.89 -3.01
C HIS A 48 20.17 3.40 -3.23
N GLY A 49 21.28 4.08 -2.94
CA GLY A 49 21.48 5.50 -3.17
C GLY A 49 22.46 5.71 -4.33
N GLY A 50 21.99 6.27 -5.44
CA GLY A 50 22.76 6.31 -6.67
C GLY A 50 23.15 4.91 -7.14
N GLN A 51 24.45 4.66 -7.20
CA GLN A 51 25.01 3.35 -7.60
C GLN A 51 25.28 2.42 -6.42
N GLN A 52 25.12 2.89 -5.19
CA GLN A 52 25.56 2.17 -3.98
C GLN A 52 24.39 1.57 -3.22
N ALA A 53 24.56 0.32 -2.80
CA ALA A 53 23.61 -0.34 -1.92
C ALA A 53 23.58 0.34 -0.53
N LEU A 54 22.38 0.50 0.03
CA LEU A 54 22.19 0.93 1.42
C LEU A 54 22.20 -0.30 2.33
N SER A 55 23.30 -0.53 3.03
CA SER A 55 23.44 -1.63 3.98
C SER A 55 22.92 -1.24 5.35
N GLY A 56 22.13 -2.10 5.98
CA GLY A 56 21.61 -1.88 7.33
C GLY A 56 20.44 -0.88 7.41
N ALA A 57 19.88 -0.47 6.27
CA ALA A 57 18.71 0.39 6.25
C ALA A 57 17.47 -0.34 6.79
N HIS A 58 16.62 0.36 7.54
CA HIS A 58 15.35 -0.16 8.03
C HIS A 58 14.25 0.07 6.99
N VAL A 59 13.64 -0.99 6.49
CA VAL A 59 12.55 -0.93 5.52
C VAL A 59 11.24 -1.25 6.21
N TYR A 60 10.36 -0.27 6.24
CA TYR A 60 9.00 -0.34 6.79
C TYR A 60 7.99 -0.56 5.66
N MET A 61 6.90 -1.23 5.96
CA MET A 61 5.76 -1.35 5.07
C MET A 61 4.53 -0.72 5.73
N TYR A 62 4.02 0.33 5.14
CA TYR A 62 2.90 1.11 5.67
C TYR A 62 1.68 1.04 4.76
N VAL A 63 0.51 1.04 5.38
CA VAL A 63 -0.74 1.42 4.75
C VAL A 63 -1.06 2.87 5.11
N VAL A 64 -1.57 3.63 4.16
CA VAL A 64 -1.94 5.04 4.34
C VAL A 64 -3.01 5.22 5.42
N GLY A 65 -2.96 6.34 6.14
CA GLY A 65 -3.96 6.70 7.13
C GLY A 65 -5.32 7.03 6.52
N ALA A 66 -6.40 6.82 7.29
CA ALA A 66 -7.78 6.93 6.82
C ALA A 66 -8.61 8.01 7.54
N THR A 67 -7.99 8.86 8.38
CA THR A 67 -8.71 9.83 9.20
C THR A 67 -8.62 11.27 8.69
N GLY A 68 -7.99 11.50 7.55
CA GLY A 68 -7.85 12.80 6.91
C GLY A 68 -6.48 13.01 6.27
N TYR A 69 -6.27 14.20 5.71
CA TYR A 69 -4.99 14.61 5.16
C TYR A 69 -3.86 14.47 6.18
N GLY A 70 -2.75 13.86 5.77
CA GLY A 70 -1.58 13.68 6.62
C GLY A 70 -1.85 12.86 7.88
N SER A 71 -2.90 12.04 7.91
CA SER A 71 -3.11 11.12 9.04
C SER A 71 -2.02 10.07 9.10
N ALA A 72 -1.68 9.63 10.33
CA ALA A 72 -0.64 8.66 10.55
C ALA A 72 -0.88 7.37 9.76
N SER A 73 0.15 6.93 9.07
CA SER A 73 0.17 5.63 8.38
C SER A 73 0.29 4.50 9.40
N THR A 74 -0.24 3.33 9.07
CA THR A 74 -0.20 2.16 9.97
C THR A 74 0.81 1.15 9.45
N SER A 75 1.71 0.69 10.33
CA SER A 75 2.64 -0.39 9.99
C SER A 75 1.88 -1.67 9.70
N LEU A 76 2.22 -2.33 8.59
CA LEU A 76 1.73 -3.67 8.25
C LEU A 76 2.64 -4.76 8.79
N LEU A 77 3.91 -4.47 9.05
CA LEU A 77 4.83 -5.39 9.71
C LEU A 77 4.51 -5.45 11.21
N THR A 78 4.66 -6.63 11.80
CA THR A 78 4.34 -6.88 13.21
C THR A 78 5.38 -7.80 13.85
N SER A 79 5.35 -7.94 15.17
CA SER A 79 6.15 -8.94 15.89
C SER A 79 5.82 -10.39 15.48
N ALA A 80 4.60 -10.65 15.03
CA ALA A 80 4.18 -11.99 14.57
C ALA A 80 4.93 -12.45 13.31
N THR A 81 5.46 -11.50 12.53
CA THR A 81 6.31 -11.79 11.36
C THR A 81 7.80 -11.88 11.70
N GLY A 82 8.15 -11.84 12.99
CA GLY A 82 9.54 -11.97 13.47
C GLY A 82 10.38 -10.71 13.28
N ASN A 83 9.76 -9.58 12.94
CA ASN A 83 10.49 -8.34 12.68
C ASN A 83 10.84 -7.58 13.97
N PRO A 84 12.00 -6.91 14.03
CA PRO A 84 12.32 -5.98 15.11
C PRO A 84 11.45 -4.73 15.05
N ALA A 85 11.28 -4.06 16.18
CA ALA A 85 10.60 -2.77 16.28
C ALA A 85 11.60 -1.64 16.49
N ASP A 86 11.29 -0.45 15.99
CA ASP A 86 11.99 0.79 16.33
C ASP A 86 11.53 1.34 17.69
N GLY A 87 12.11 2.47 18.12
CA GLY A 87 11.75 3.13 19.38
C GLY A 87 10.30 3.65 19.45
N ASN A 88 9.59 3.72 18.33
CA ASN A 88 8.19 4.17 18.22
C ASN A 88 7.20 2.99 18.09
N GLY A 89 7.72 1.75 18.10
CA GLY A 89 6.91 0.55 17.98
C GLY A 89 6.54 0.17 16.53
N ASN A 90 7.17 0.78 15.52
CA ASN A 90 7.00 0.37 14.13
C ASN A 90 7.98 -0.76 13.80
N PHE A 91 7.48 -1.77 13.12
CA PHE A 91 8.29 -2.94 12.75
C PHE A 91 8.92 -2.74 11.36
N TYR A 92 10.12 -3.32 11.18
CA TYR A 92 10.89 -3.20 9.94
C TYR A 92 11.64 -4.49 9.59
N VAL A 93 12.08 -4.60 8.35
CA VAL A 93 13.13 -5.53 7.92
C VAL A 93 14.41 -4.73 7.66
N THR A 94 15.58 -5.38 7.77
CA THR A 94 16.86 -4.71 7.55
C THR A 94 17.46 -5.15 6.22
N THR A 95 18.05 -4.21 5.48
CA THR A 95 18.77 -4.52 4.24
C THR A 95 20.12 -5.19 4.54
N ASP A 96 20.52 -6.14 3.68
CA ASP A 96 21.83 -6.76 3.73
C ASP A 96 22.94 -5.86 3.14
N ALA A 97 24.17 -6.37 3.07
CA ALA A 97 25.31 -5.64 2.51
C ALA A 97 25.16 -5.30 1.02
N ALA A 98 24.30 -5.99 0.30
CA ALA A 98 23.97 -5.70 -1.10
C ALA A 98 22.71 -4.83 -1.22
N GLY A 99 22.15 -4.34 -0.10
CA GLY A 99 20.94 -3.55 -0.07
C GLY A 99 19.66 -4.35 -0.22
N ASN A 100 19.72 -5.69 -0.30
CA ASN A 100 18.53 -6.50 -0.48
C ASN A 100 17.72 -6.57 0.82
N PHE A 101 16.40 -6.62 0.67
CA PHE A 101 15.45 -6.89 1.75
C PHE A 101 14.41 -7.91 1.33
N ASN A 102 13.77 -8.54 2.31
CA ASN A 102 12.70 -9.49 2.10
C ASN A 102 11.60 -9.27 3.13
N ILE A 103 10.39 -8.99 2.65
CA ILE A 103 9.18 -8.85 3.47
C ILE A 103 8.32 -10.06 3.21
N ALA A 104 8.09 -10.87 4.23
CA ALA A 104 7.26 -12.06 4.15
C ALA A 104 6.32 -12.13 5.35
N GLY A 105 5.11 -12.61 5.12
CA GLY A 105 4.12 -12.81 6.19
C GLY A 105 2.69 -12.67 5.70
N ALA A 106 1.76 -12.79 6.64
CA ALA A 106 0.35 -12.52 6.41
C ALA A 106 -0.01 -11.19 7.04
N PHE A 107 -0.57 -10.29 6.25
CA PHE A 107 -0.90 -8.94 6.65
C PHE A 107 -2.39 -8.68 6.56
N THR A 108 -2.89 -7.92 7.54
CA THR A 108 -4.26 -7.42 7.53
C THR A 108 -4.23 -5.93 7.22
N CYS A 109 -4.98 -5.51 6.21
CA CYS A 109 -5.02 -4.10 5.83
C CYS A 109 -6.09 -3.33 6.60
N PRO A 110 -5.70 -2.44 7.51
CA PRO A 110 -6.61 -1.44 8.05
C PRO A 110 -7.17 -0.58 6.89
N GLY A 111 -8.46 -0.32 6.89
CA GLY A 111 -9.11 0.44 5.80
C GLY A 111 -9.50 -0.38 4.58
N GLY A 112 -9.13 -1.67 4.52
CA GLY A 112 -9.63 -2.62 3.52
C GLY A 112 -8.76 -2.76 2.26
N ALA A 113 -9.27 -3.52 1.30
CA ALA A 113 -8.57 -3.96 0.10
C ALA A 113 -8.06 -2.83 -0.83
N SER A 114 -8.73 -1.69 -0.82
CA SER A 114 -8.41 -0.53 -1.68
C SER A 114 -7.43 0.46 -1.05
N SER A 115 -6.99 0.21 0.21
CA SER A 115 -6.02 1.09 0.88
C SER A 115 -4.67 1.02 0.18
N GLU A 116 -4.06 2.18 -0.02
CA GLU A 116 -2.74 2.29 -0.65
C GLU A 116 -1.65 1.85 0.31
N VAL A 117 -0.65 1.13 -0.20
CA VAL A 117 0.50 0.62 0.54
C VAL A 117 1.78 1.17 -0.07
N TYR A 118 2.72 1.52 0.78
CA TYR A 118 4.04 1.99 0.36
C TYR A 118 5.14 1.45 1.29
N LEU A 119 6.36 1.42 0.78
CA LEU A 119 7.57 1.14 1.55
C LEU A 119 8.27 2.46 1.88
N TYR A 120 8.83 2.51 3.08
CA TYR A 120 9.71 3.57 3.54
C TYR A 120 11.00 2.96 4.06
N SER A 121 12.15 3.35 3.49
CA SER A 121 13.47 2.98 3.98
C SER A 121 14.07 4.15 4.73
N LEU A 122 14.68 3.88 5.89
CA LEU A 122 15.32 4.89 6.72
C LEU A 122 16.71 4.41 7.17
N GLY A 123 17.66 5.31 7.06
CA GLY A 123 19.04 5.06 7.51
C GLY A 123 19.83 4.17 6.57
N GLY A 124 20.83 3.54 7.10
CA GLY A 124 21.74 2.65 6.41
C GLY A 124 23.04 3.31 5.93
N ASN A 125 24.02 2.46 5.65
CA ASN A 125 25.33 2.86 5.17
C ASN A 125 25.35 2.85 3.64
N PRO A 126 25.59 3.99 2.96
CA PRO A 126 25.68 4.06 1.51
C PRO A 126 26.96 3.44 0.93
N GLN A 127 27.82 2.89 1.76
CA GLN A 127 29.03 2.15 1.38
C GLN A 127 29.96 2.91 0.43
N GLN A 128 29.98 4.24 0.50
CA GLN A 128 30.85 5.10 -0.27
C GLN A 128 32.29 5.05 0.27
N VAL A 129 33.26 5.20 -0.63
CA VAL A 129 34.66 5.43 -0.25
C VAL A 129 35.11 6.74 -0.89
N VAL A 130 35.29 7.77 -0.09
CA VAL A 130 35.73 9.09 -0.54
C VAL A 130 37.11 9.39 0.07
N GLY A 131 38.08 9.62 -0.80
CA GLY A 131 39.47 9.90 -0.34
C GLY A 131 40.11 8.76 0.44
N GLY A 132 39.69 7.50 0.22
CA GLY A 132 40.16 6.33 0.97
C GLY A 132 39.47 6.12 2.34
N VAL A 133 38.45 6.93 2.67
CA VAL A 133 37.66 6.80 3.90
C VAL A 133 36.30 6.19 3.55
N ALA A 134 35.95 5.09 4.22
CA ALA A 134 34.65 4.47 4.09
C ALA A 134 33.57 5.33 4.75
N SER A 135 32.38 5.39 4.11
CA SER A 135 31.20 6.05 4.70
C SER A 135 30.75 5.33 5.99
N THR A 136 30.07 6.10 6.83
CA THR A 136 29.31 5.60 7.98
C THR A 136 27.83 5.58 7.65
N ASP A 137 27.01 5.08 8.57
CA ASP A 137 25.57 5.13 8.44
C ASP A 137 25.08 6.57 8.26
N ASN A 138 24.15 6.75 7.35
CA ASN A 138 23.42 7.99 7.16
C ASN A 138 22.02 7.87 7.77
N PRO A 139 21.79 8.32 9.01
CA PRO A 139 20.50 8.20 9.69
C PRO A 139 19.37 9.01 9.01
N GLY A 140 19.74 9.99 8.16
CA GLY A 140 18.80 10.80 7.39
C GLY A 140 18.48 10.26 6.00
N ALA A 141 19.12 9.14 5.59
CA ALA A 141 18.80 8.55 4.28
C ALA A 141 17.38 8.00 4.29
N GLY A 142 16.50 8.62 3.52
CA GLY A 142 15.09 8.24 3.41
C GLY A 142 14.72 7.93 1.97
N LEU A 143 14.17 6.72 1.70
CA LEU A 143 13.68 6.33 0.39
C LEU A 143 12.22 5.90 0.48
N LEU A 144 11.45 6.17 -0.57
CA LEU A 144 10.04 5.80 -0.69
C LEU A 144 9.79 4.98 -1.96
N ALA A 145 8.89 4.03 -1.88
CA ALA A 145 8.36 3.32 -3.04
C ALA A 145 6.89 2.95 -2.82
N THR A 146 6.05 3.34 -3.75
CA THR A 146 4.65 2.88 -3.78
C THR A 146 4.60 1.40 -4.14
N VAL A 147 3.78 0.65 -3.42
CA VAL A 147 3.55 -0.79 -3.68
C VAL A 147 2.26 -1.00 -4.46
N GLY A 148 1.27 -0.18 -4.23
CA GLY A 148 -0.08 -0.27 -4.77
C GLY A 148 -1.11 -0.58 -3.71
N THR A 149 -2.30 -1.02 -4.12
CA THR A 149 -3.38 -1.31 -3.16
C THR A 149 -3.13 -2.60 -2.37
N CYS A 150 -3.73 -2.69 -1.21
CA CYS A 150 -3.65 -3.85 -0.36
C CYS A 150 -4.14 -5.15 -1.03
N ALA A 151 -5.15 -5.06 -1.89
CA ALA A 151 -5.60 -6.20 -2.70
C ALA A 151 -4.55 -6.66 -3.72
N GLY A 152 -3.71 -5.74 -4.20
CA GLY A 152 -2.68 -5.99 -5.20
C GLY A 152 -1.32 -6.41 -4.64
N ILE A 153 -1.10 -6.25 -3.34
CA ILE A 153 0.22 -6.40 -2.73
C ILE A 153 0.84 -7.81 -2.91
N ASN A 154 0.02 -8.85 -2.98
CA ASN A 154 0.46 -10.23 -3.18
C ASN A 154 0.97 -10.51 -4.60
N SER A 155 0.68 -9.64 -5.55
CA SER A 155 1.18 -9.74 -6.93
C SER A 155 2.54 -9.06 -7.12
N VAL A 156 2.97 -8.25 -6.16
CA VAL A 156 4.26 -7.55 -6.21
C VAL A 156 5.37 -8.51 -5.84
N GLN A 157 6.29 -8.72 -6.78
CA GLN A 157 7.39 -9.68 -6.60
C GLN A 157 8.68 -9.00 -6.19
N PHE A 158 8.95 -7.81 -6.72
CA PHE A 158 10.17 -7.08 -6.49
C PHE A 158 9.95 -5.57 -6.48
N VAL A 159 10.63 -4.87 -5.54
CA VAL A 159 10.57 -3.41 -5.40
C VAL A 159 11.98 -2.83 -5.32
N THR A 160 12.31 -1.93 -6.22
CA THR A 160 13.52 -1.11 -6.12
C THR A 160 13.20 0.20 -5.42
N MET A 161 13.85 0.42 -4.28
CA MET A 161 13.80 1.67 -3.53
C MET A 161 15.06 2.48 -3.85
N ASN A 162 14.89 3.58 -4.57
CA ASN A 162 15.96 4.48 -4.95
C ASN A 162 15.44 5.93 -5.04
N GLU A 163 16.27 6.83 -5.50
CA GLU A 163 15.90 8.24 -5.65
C GLU A 163 14.73 8.44 -6.63
N ASN A 164 14.72 7.71 -7.76
CA ASN A 164 13.64 7.83 -8.74
C ASN A 164 12.30 7.37 -8.16
N SER A 165 12.26 6.21 -7.48
CA SER A 165 11.06 5.71 -6.82
C SER A 165 10.60 6.68 -5.73
N THR A 166 11.56 7.30 -5.02
CA THR A 166 11.30 8.29 -3.97
C THR A 166 10.68 9.57 -4.56
N ILE A 167 11.27 10.12 -5.63
CA ILE A 167 10.73 11.30 -6.30
C ILE A 167 9.32 11.05 -6.85
N ALA A 168 9.10 9.90 -7.50
CA ALA A 168 7.79 9.55 -8.05
C ALA A 168 6.73 9.40 -6.95
N THR A 169 7.06 8.69 -5.87
CA THR A 169 6.15 8.46 -4.74
C THR A 169 5.86 9.76 -3.99
N ALA A 170 6.90 10.53 -3.66
CA ALA A 170 6.75 11.80 -2.95
C ALA A 170 5.94 12.81 -3.77
N TYR A 171 6.19 12.93 -5.08
CA TYR A 171 5.43 13.81 -5.97
C TYR A 171 3.96 13.41 -6.03
N ALA A 172 3.68 12.13 -6.24
CA ALA A 172 2.31 11.64 -6.40
C ALA A 172 1.50 11.74 -5.10
N LEU A 173 2.11 11.47 -3.95
CA LEU A 173 1.46 11.49 -2.64
C LEU A 173 1.57 12.84 -1.91
N ALA A 174 2.22 13.86 -2.48
CA ALA A 174 2.44 15.17 -1.85
C ALA A 174 1.14 15.82 -1.31
N ALA A 175 0.01 15.66 -2.02
CA ALA A 175 -1.27 16.21 -1.61
C ALA A 175 -1.93 15.45 -0.42
N TYR A 176 -1.32 14.37 0.04
CA TYR A 176 -1.81 13.49 1.11
C TYR A 176 -0.83 13.35 2.28
N ALA A 177 0.38 13.91 2.15
CA ALA A 177 1.48 13.69 3.08
C ALA A 177 1.86 14.96 3.83
N THR A 178 2.22 14.81 5.10
CA THR A 178 2.95 15.81 5.89
C THR A 178 4.40 15.38 6.11
N ASP A 179 4.64 14.07 6.17
CA ASP A 179 5.97 13.45 6.21
C ASP A 179 5.85 11.98 5.73
N ALA A 180 6.97 11.23 5.77
CA ALA A 180 7.04 9.85 5.26
C ALA A 180 6.20 8.83 6.09
N THR A 181 5.79 9.18 7.31
CA THR A 181 4.98 8.32 8.19
C THR A 181 3.56 8.84 8.37
N HIS A 182 3.26 10.00 7.80
CA HIS A 182 1.96 10.65 7.86
C HIS A 182 1.45 10.93 6.44
N ILE A 183 1.03 9.86 5.77
CA ILE A 183 0.41 9.90 4.45
C ILE A 183 -1.01 9.37 4.60
N GLY A 184 -2.02 10.18 4.32
CA GLY A 184 -3.39 9.77 4.55
C GLY A 184 -4.43 10.64 3.86
N SER A 185 -5.64 10.06 3.74
CA SER A 185 -6.84 10.73 3.26
C SER A 185 -8.04 10.37 4.11
N SER A 186 -9.21 10.94 3.82
CA SER A 186 -10.44 10.51 4.48
C SER A 186 -10.86 9.11 4.04
N ALA A 187 -11.54 8.37 4.90
CA ALA A 187 -12.12 7.06 4.59
C ALA A 187 -13.33 7.11 3.64
N THR A 188 -13.70 8.29 3.13
CA THR A 188 -14.76 8.41 2.11
C THR A 188 -14.33 7.73 0.81
N SER A 189 -15.29 7.27 0.01
CA SER A 189 -14.99 6.63 -1.29
C SER A 189 -14.14 7.53 -2.20
N LEU A 190 -14.38 8.85 -2.19
CA LEU A 190 -13.58 9.82 -2.96
C LEU A 190 -12.17 9.98 -2.39
N GLY A 191 -12.01 9.99 -1.07
CA GLY A 191 -10.71 10.05 -0.42
C GLY A 191 -9.85 8.83 -0.74
N VAL A 192 -10.42 7.64 -0.61
CA VAL A 192 -9.75 6.37 -0.95
C VAL A 192 -9.40 6.31 -2.44
N GLN A 193 -10.33 6.71 -3.32
CA GLN A 193 -10.07 6.77 -4.77
C GLN A 193 -8.96 7.77 -5.11
N GLY A 194 -8.96 8.95 -4.47
CA GLY A 194 -7.98 10.00 -4.71
C GLY A 194 -6.56 9.54 -4.40
N ILE A 195 -6.34 8.99 -3.20
CA ILE A 195 -5.02 8.51 -2.79
C ILE A 195 -4.58 7.26 -3.57
N GLY A 196 -5.51 6.37 -3.93
CA GLY A 196 -5.25 5.24 -4.82
C GLY A 196 -4.82 5.69 -6.22
N ASN A 197 -5.48 6.70 -6.79
CA ASN A 197 -5.06 7.30 -8.08
C ASN A 197 -3.66 7.94 -7.98
N ALA A 198 -3.33 8.53 -6.83
CA ALA A 198 -1.98 9.04 -6.59
C ALA A 198 -0.94 7.91 -6.57
N GLY A 199 -1.22 6.77 -5.92
CA GLY A 199 -0.38 5.59 -5.98
C GLY A 199 -0.17 5.08 -7.41
N ILE A 200 -1.25 4.97 -8.20
CA ILE A 200 -1.16 4.61 -9.62
C ILE A 200 -0.29 5.60 -10.40
N ASN A 201 -0.38 6.91 -10.10
CA ASN A 201 0.47 7.91 -10.75
C ASN A 201 1.95 7.72 -10.41
N ALA A 202 2.31 7.36 -9.18
CA ALA A 202 3.69 7.02 -8.84
C ALA A 202 4.21 5.85 -9.68
N LEU A 203 3.43 4.76 -9.81
CA LEU A 203 3.77 3.60 -10.62
C LEU A 203 3.80 3.89 -12.15
N ASN A 204 3.05 4.88 -12.60
CA ASN A 204 3.12 5.37 -13.98
C ASN A 204 4.40 6.17 -14.25
N LEU A 205 4.95 6.84 -13.26
CA LEU A 205 6.17 7.65 -13.40
C LEU A 205 7.43 6.78 -13.37
N VAL A 206 7.48 5.78 -12.49
CA VAL A 206 8.65 4.91 -12.28
C VAL A 206 8.23 3.44 -12.25
N ASP A 207 8.95 2.60 -12.97
CA ASP A 207 8.77 1.15 -12.92
C ASP A 207 9.22 0.62 -11.56
N GLN A 208 8.34 -0.10 -10.89
CA GLN A 208 8.51 -0.57 -9.51
C GLN A 208 9.68 -1.55 -9.36
N ALA A 209 9.86 -2.44 -10.34
CA ALA A 209 10.86 -3.49 -10.26
C ALA A 209 12.27 -2.98 -10.58
N SER A 210 12.41 -2.11 -11.58
CA SER A 210 13.71 -1.56 -12.00
C SER A 210 14.08 -0.27 -11.27
N GLY A 211 13.13 0.47 -10.71
CA GLY A 211 13.36 1.79 -10.14
C GLY A 211 13.73 2.86 -11.19
N LEU A 212 13.47 2.60 -12.46
CA LEU A 212 13.77 3.53 -13.55
C LEU A 212 12.52 4.30 -13.98
N PRO A 213 12.64 5.57 -14.38
CA PRO A 213 11.52 6.31 -14.94
C PRO A 213 10.97 5.65 -16.20
N ASN A 214 9.65 5.53 -16.28
CA ASN A 214 8.96 5.04 -17.47
C ASN A 214 9.14 6.04 -18.63
N ALA A 215 9.23 5.57 -19.87
CA ALA A 215 9.32 6.45 -21.03
C ALA A 215 7.96 7.11 -21.38
N SER A 216 6.86 6.42 -21.08
CA SER A 216 5.49 6.86 -21.35
C SER A 216 4.53 6.19 -20.36
N LEU A 217 3.31 6.73 -20.27
CA LEU A 217 2.27 6.12 -19.43
C LEU A 217 1.79 4.81 -20.04
N SER A 218 1.55 3.80 -19.19
CA SER A 218 1.02 2.50 -19.62
C SER A 218 -0.33 2.61 -20.33
N ALA A 219 -1.20 3.51 -19.85
CA ALA A 219 -2.53 3.75 -20.42
C ALA A 219 -2.51 4.55 -21.72
N ASN A 220 -1.45 5.31 -22.02
CA ASN A 220 -1.34 6.15 -23.21
C ASN A 220 0.12 6.35 -23.60
N ALA A 221 0.59 5.61 -24.60
CA ALA A 221 1.97 5.69 -25.11
C ALA A 221 2.37 7.08 -25.67
N ASN A 222 1.41 7.93 -26.01
CA ASN A 222 1.66 9.31 -26.45
C ASN A 222 1.92 10.27 -25.27
N ALA A 223 1.44 9.93 -24.08
CA ALA A 223 1.73 10.71 -22.88
C ALA A 223 3.12 10.34 -22.37
N LYS A 224 4.05 11.31 -22.38
CA LYS A 224 5.44 11.11 -21.99
C LYS A 224 5.65 11.42 -20.51
N VAL A 225 6.43 10.58 -19.85
CA VAL A 225 6.93 10.84 -18.50
C VAL A 225 8.07 11.86 -18.57
N PRO A 226 8.17 12.81 -17.62
CA PRO A 226 9.25 13.81 -17.61
C PRO A 226 10.55 13.20 -17.06
N VAL A 227 11.12 12.22 -17.78
CA VAL A 227 12.28 11.40 -17.36
C VAL A 227 13.46 12.28 -16.94
N THR A 228 13.79 13.32 -17.73
CA THR A 228 14.91 14.22 -17.41
C THR A 228 14.70 14.93 -16.09
N THR A 229 13.48 15.41 -15.82
CA THR A 229 13.16 16.07 -14.54
C THR A 229 13.29 15.11 -13.37
N ILE A 230 12.75 13.88 -13.50
CA ILE A 230 12.84 12.86 -12.44
C ILE A 230 14.32 12.55 -12.17
N ASN A 231 15.13 12.29 -13.20
CA ASN A 231 16.54 11.99 -13.02
C ASN A 231 17.32 13.16 -12.40
N THR A 232 17.03 14.41 -12.80
CA THR A 232 17.69 15.59 -12.20
C THR A 232 17.38 15.71 -10.71
N LEU A 233 16.12 15.48 -10.31
CA LEU A 233 15.73 15.51 -8.90
C LEU A 233 16.34 14.33 -8.15
N ALA A 234 16.41 13.15 -8.77
CA ALA A 234 17.05 11.98 -8.22
C ALA A 234 18.55 12.19 -7.99
N ASP A 235 19.28 12.82 -8.92
CA ASP A 235 20.69 13.16 -8.77
C ASP A 235 20.93 14.12 -7.58
N ILE A 236 20.02 15.08 -7.38
CA ILE A 236 20.07 15.97 -6.20
C ILE A 236 19.86 15.16 -4.91
N LEU A 237 18.85 14.28 -4.89
CA LEU A 237 18.57 13.45 -3.73
C LEU A 237 19.72 12.46 -3.45
N ALA A 238 20.35 11.91 -4.48
CA ALA A 238 21.49 10.98 -4.35
C ALA A 238 22.65 11.58 -3.56
N SER A 239 22.91 12.88 -3.70
CA SER A 239 23.94 13.58 -2.92
C SER A 239 23.61 13.59 -1.42
N CYS A 240 22.33 13.68 -1.06
CA CYS A 240 21.89 13.61 0.34
C CYS A 240 21.96 12.16 0.88
N ILE A 241 21.47 11.18 0.09
CA ILE A 241 21.49 9.76 0.48
C ILE A 241 22.92 9.27 0.69
N ASN A 242 23.83 9.64 -0.21
CA ASN A 242 25.24 9.22 -0.21
C ASN A 242 26.12 10.02 0.77
N SER A 243 25.56 10.96 1.52
CA SER A 243 26.27 11.65 2.59
C SER A 243 26.36 10.79 3.85
N SER A 244 27.18 11.18 4.80
CA SER A 244 27.25 10.57 6.14
C SER A 244 26.17 11.10 7.11
N GLY A 245 25.18 11.88 6.60
CA GLY A 245 24.15 12.49 7.42
C GLY A 245 24.66 13.53 8.43
N GLY A 246 25.92 13.89 8.37
CA GLY A 246 26.48 15.03 9.11
C GLY A 246 25.88 16.33 8.57
N SER A 247 25.45 17.23 9.47
CA SER A 247 25.01 18.57 9.07
C SER A 247 26.11 19.25 8.25
N ALA A 248 25.72 19.76 7.09
CA ALA A 248 26.54 20.70 6.35
C ALA A 248 26.76 22.00 7.14
#